data_f7ff85a6c9012d1278be29d12ce27f9f
#
_entry.id   f7ff85a6c9012d1278be29d12ce27f9f
#
_cell.length_a   1.000
_cell.length_b   1.000
_cell.length_c   1.000
_cell.angle_alpha   90.00
_cell.angle_beta   90.00
_cell.angle_gamma   90.00
#
_symmetry.space_group_name_H-M   'P 1'
#
loop_
_entity.id
_entity.type
_entity.pdbx_description
1 polymer ?
#
loop_
_entity_poly.entity_id
_entity_poly.type
_entity_poly.pdbx_seq_one_letter_code
_entity_poly.pdbx_strand_id
1 'polypeptide(L)'
;MKTVLHLCADTGSDSKPYRDAGYEVILVGKSIGVENYHPPQGVYGIFANPVCVEFSTARSNGKARDPEKGMEIVKECQRIIAEAGDVKFWVIENPATGRLKDFLGEPVMTYEPWHFGSPWTKRTALWGKFNKPERIYQKWEDVPKLAGLYQRPNRGKPSLAFMHKSHAKVIPEFAAFNPDSDMEFRSLCSQKFAQAFFEANP
;
A
#
# COMPACT_ATOMS: atom_id res chain seq x y z
N MET A 1 0.01 -19.09 -16.50
CA MET A 1 0.74 -18.12 -15.59
C MET A 1 -0.31 -17.45 -14.73
N LYS A 2 -0.10 -17.28 -13.42
CA LYS A 2 -1.04 -16.56 -12.56
C LYS A 2 -0.86 -15.05 -12.79
N THR A 3 -1.96 -14.30 -12.92
CA THR A 3 -1.95 -12.84 -13.16
C THR A 3 -2.42 -12.10 -11.92
N VAL A 4 -1.66 -11.12 -11.45
CA VAL A 4 -2.02 -10.21 -10.36
C VAL A 4 -2.23 -8.81 -10.92
N LEU A 5 -3.38 -8.20 -10.61
CA LEU A 5 -3.62 -6.79 -10.92
C LEU A 5 -3.16 -5.91 -9.75
N HIS A 6 -2.57 -4.76 -10.08
CA HIS A 6 -2.28 -3.74 -9.10
C HIS A 6 -2.85 -2.40 -9.56
N LEU A 7 -4.00 -2.05 -9.02
CA LEU A 7 -4.79 -0.87 -9.37
C LEU A 7 -4.29 0.37 -8.62
N CYS A 8 -4.33 1.52 -9.27
CA CYS A 8 -3.84 2.80 -8.76
C CYS A 8 -2.36 2.75 -8.36
N ALA A 9 -1.55 2.01 -9.13
CA ALA A 9 -0.15 1.75 -8.82
C ALA A 9 0.76 2.12 -9.98
N ASP A 10 1.75 2.95 -9.71
CA ASP A 10 2.81 3.30 -10.66
C ASP A 10 4.10 2.51 -10.35
N THR A 11 4.41 2.25 -9.09
CA THR A 11 5.66 1.57 -8.67
C THR A 11 5.55 0.05 -8.55
N GLY A 12 4.36 -0.47 -8.26
CA GLY A 12 4.15 -1.90 -8.04
C GLY A 12 4.82 -2.46 -6.78
N SER A 13 5.06 -1.61 -5.77
CA SER A 13 5.79 -2.00 -4.55
C SER A 13 5.12 -3.11 -3.76
N ASP A 14 3.78 -3.14 -3.69
CA ASP A 14 3.02 -4.16 -2.96
C ASP A 14 3.04 -5.50 -3.70
N SER A 15 3.02 -5.47 -5.03
CA SER A 15 2.97 -6.67 -5.89
C SER A 15 4.35 -7.17 -6.33
N LYS A 16 5.44 -6.50 -5.92
CA LYS A 16 6.79 -6.89 -6.31
C LYS A 16 7.12 -8.36 -5.99
N PRO A 17 6.80 -8.91 -4.78
CA PRO A 17 7.10 -10.32 -4.50
C PRO A 17 6.42 -11.30 -5.46
N TYR A 18 5.20 -10.99 -5.93
CA TYR A 18 4.52 -11.81 -6.94
C TYR A 18 5.27 -11.78 -8.26
N ARG A 19 5.70 -10.60 -8.72
CA ARG A 19 6.51 -10.46 -9.92
C ARG A 19 7.83 -11.23 -9.82
N ASP A 20 8.51 -11.12 -8.69
CA ASP A 20 9.77 -11.80 -8.42
C ASP A 20 9.58 -13.34 -8.39
N ALA A 21 8.40 -13.82 -8.00
CA ALA A 21 8.01 -15.23 -8.03
C ALA A 21 7.49 -15.72 -9.39
N GLY A 22 7.57 -14.89 -10.44
CA GLY A 22 7.20 -15.26 -11.81
C GLY A 22 5.71 -15.12 -12.15
N TYR A 23 4.93 -14.41 -11.33
CA TYR A 23 3.56 -14.04 -11.71
C TYR A 23 3.61 -12.90 -12.75
N GLU A 24 2.64 -12.88 -13.63
CA GLU A 24 2.37 -11.69 -14.43
C GLU A 24 1.76 -10.61 -13.52
N VAL A 25 2.38 -9.44 -13.45
CA VAL A 25 1.85 -8.30 -12.68
C VAL A 25 1.47 -7.18 -13.64
N ILE A 26 0.18 -6.87 -13.70
CA ILE A 26 -0.36 -5.76 -14.51
C ILE A 26 -0.54 -4.56 -13.60
N LEU A 27 0.21 -3.49 -13.85
CA LEU A 27 0.09 -2.22 -13.13
C LEU A 27 -0.89 -1.30 -13.87
N VAL A 28 -2.00 -0.98 -13.22
CA VAL A 28 -2.98 -0.01 -13.71
C VAL A 28 -2.74 1.31 -12.96
N GLY A 29 -1.73 2.05 -13.43
CA GLY A 29 -1.33 3.33 -12.89
C GLY A 29 -2.03 4.51 -13.55
N LYS A 30 -1.49 5.72 -13.34
CA LYS A 30 -2.05 6.99 -13.85
C LYS A 30 -2.17 7.04 -15.37
N SER A 31 -1.26 6.37 -16.10
CA SER A 31 -1.27 6.39 -17.57
C SER A 31 -2.42 5.60 -18.19
N ILE A 32 -2.95 4.60 -17.45
CA ILE A 32 -4.06 3.76 -17.90
C ILE A 32 -5.38 4.27 -17.31
N GLY A 33 -5.35 4.60 -15.98
CA GLY A 33 -6.56 4.93 -15.21
C GLY A 33 -7.39 3.70 -14.89
N VAL A 34 -8.21 3.78 -13.85
CA VAL A 34 -9.11 2.68 -13.45
C VAL A 34 -10.52 2.87 -14.00
N GLU A 35 -10.88 4.07 -14.45
CA GLU A 35 -12.24 4.47 -14.81
C GLU A 35 -12.82 3.67 -15.99
N ASN A 36 -11.97 3.31 -16.96
CA ASN A 36 -12.38 2.54 -18.14
C ASN A 36 -11.63 1.21 -18.24
N TYR A 37 -10.96 0.81 -17.17
CA TYR A 37 -10.20 -0.44 -17.17
C TYR A 37 -11.13 -1.63 -16.88
N HIS A 38 -11.00 -2.69 -17.66
CA HIS A 38 -11.66 -3.97 -17.43
C HIS A 38 -10.60 -5.05 -17.18
N PRO A 39 -10.79 -5.89 -16.15
CA PRO A 39 -9.80 -6.92 -15.84
C PRO A 39 -9.81 -8.02 -16.91
N PRO A 40 -8.65 -8.63 -17.21
CA PRO A 40 -8.62 -9.84 -18.03
C PRO A 40 -9.29 -11.00 -17.28
N GLN A 41 -9.64 -12.06 -18.01
CA GLN A 41 -10.16 -13.28 -17.40
C GLN A 41 -9.06 -14.01 -16.61
N GLY A 42 -9.44 -14.66 -15.51
CA GLY A 42 -8.55 -15.53 -14.74
C GLY A 42 -7.55 -14.77 -13.87
N VAL A 43 -7.88 -13.54 -13.46
CA VAL A 43 -7.09 -12.80 -12.46
C VAL A 43 -6.96 -13.62 -11.17
N TYR A 44 -5.73 -13.80 -10.71
CA TYR A 44 -5.42 -14.55 -9.50
C TYR A 44 -5.65 -13.74 -8.24
N GLY A 45 -5.19 -12.49 -8.22
CA GLY A 45 -5.30 -11.59 -7.09
C GLY A 45 -5.26 -10.12 -7.48
N ILE A 46 -5.76 -9.25 -6.60
CA ILE A 46 -5.88 -7.81 -6.87
C ILE A 46 -5.39 -7.01 -5.68
N PHE A 47 -4.44 -6.11 -5.93
CA PHE A 47 -4.12 -4.98 -5.06
C PHE A 47 -4.80 -3.72 -5.60
N ALA A 48 -5.32 -2.87 -4.72
CA ALA A 48 -5.87 -1.57 -5.06
C ALA A 48 -5.41 -0.53 -4.03
N ASN A 49 -4.70 0.49 -4.49
CA ASN A 49 -4.14 1.56 -3.68
C ASN A 49 -4.74 2.91 -4.10
N PRO A 50 -6.08 3.11 -3.92
CA PRO A 50 -6.72 4.35 -4.36
C PRO A 50 -6.14 5.56 -3.64
N VAL A 51 -6.08 6.69 -4.35
CA VAL A 51 -5.44 7.90 -3.87
C VAL A 51 -6.03 8.34 -2.53
N CYS A 52 -5.18 8.44 -1.50
CA CYS A 52 -5.58 8.73 -0.13
C CYS A 52 -5.77 10.22 0.19
N VAL A 53 -5.49 11.13 -0.75
CA VAL A 53 -5.45 12.58 -0.48
C VAL A 53 -6.78 13.08 0.05
N GLU A 54 -7.91 12.65 -0.51
CA GLU A 54 -9.23 13.10 -0.10
C GLU A 54 -9.70 12.49 1.24
N PHE A 55 -9.10 11.39 1.65
CA PHE A 55 -9.40 10.73 2.94
C PHE A 55 -8.43 11.14 4.06
N SER A 56 -7.29 11.75 3.73
CA SER A 56 -6.24 12.04 4.69
C SER A 56 -6.65 13.12 5.69
N THR A 57 -6.41 12.88 6.97
CA THR A 57 -6.53 13.88 8.05
C THR A 57 -5.29 14.78 8.14
N ALA A 58 -4.19 14.45 7.46
CA ALA A 58 -3.00 15.28 7.40
C ALA A 58 -3.25 16.50 6.51
N ARG A 59 -3.07 17.70 7.07
CA ARG A 59 -3.17 18.96 6.33
C ARG A 59 -1.80 19.37 5.84
N SER A 60 -1.59 19.32 4.52
CA SER A 60 -0.34 19.81 3.91
C SER A 60 -0.51 21.17 3.20
N ASN A 61 -1.72 21.55 2.78
CA ASN A 61 -1.95 22.70 1.91
C ASN A 61 -3.23 23.50 2.21
N GLY A 62 -3.92 23.22 3.31
CA GLY A 62 -5.13 23.94 3.71
C GLY A 62 -6.38 23.72 2.84
N LYS A 63 -6.29 22.95 1.73
CA LYS A 63 -7.46 22.65 0.89
C LYS A 63 -8.47 21.78 1.64
N ALA A 64 -9.74 22.06 1.42
CA ALA A 64 -10.81 21.17 1.88
C ALA A 64 -10.65 19.79 1.21
N ARG A 65 -10.99 18.73 1.95
CA ARG A 65 -11.05 17.36 1.42
C ARG A 65 -12.43 17.09 0.88
N ASP A 66 -12.47 16.35 -0.21
CA ASP A 66 -13.70 15.86 -0.83
C ASP A 66 -13.69 14.32 -0.82
N PRO A 67 -14.12 13.69 0.30
CA PRO A 67 -14.13 12.25 0.39
C PRO A 67 -15.07 11.58 -0.61
N GLU A 68 -16.14 12.25 -1.06
CA GLU A 68 -17.06 11.72 -2.06
C GLU A 68 -16.36 11.58 -3.41
N LYS A 69 -15.59 12.59 -3.81
CA LYS A 69 -14.71 12.52 -4.98
C LYS A 69 -13.65 11.43 -4.83
N GLY A 70 -13.06 11.29 -3.65
CA GLY A 70 -12.14 10.19 -3.35
C GLY A 70 -12.79 8.82 -3.55
N MET A 71 -14.08 8.70 -3.23
CA MET A 71 -14.83 7.45 -3.39
C MET A 71 -15.13 7.08 -4.86
N GLU A 72 -15.05 7.99 -5.82
CA GLU A 72 -15.17 7.65 -7.24
C GLU A 72 -14.14 6.61 -7.65
N ILE A 73 -12.86 6.86 -7.33
CA ILE A 73 -11.75 5.92 -7.61
C ILE A 73 -11.90 4.61 -6.83
N VAL A 74 -12.34 4.68 -5.56
CA VAL A 74 -12.58 3.47 -4.75
C VAL A 74 -13.69 2.61 -5.36
N LYS A 75 -14.77 3.21 -5.83
CA LYS A 75 -15.88 2.50 -6.50
C LYS A 75 -15.41 1.83 -7.79
N GLU A 76 -14.55 2.49 -8.57
CA GLU A 76 -13.97 1.88 -9.76
C GLU A 76 -13.07 0.68 -9.41
N CYS A 77 -12.25 0.77 -8.37
CA CYS A 77 -11.51 -0.39 -7.87
C CYS A 77 -12.44 -1.53 -7.45
N GLN A 78 -13.55 -1.22 -6.76
CA GLN A 78 -14.56 -2.21 -6.36
C GLN A 78 -15.26 -2.83 -7.57
N ARG A 79 -15.57 -2.05 -8.62
CA ARG A 79 -16.13 -2.54 -9.88
C ARG A 79 -15.19 -3.53 -10.54
N ILE A 80 -13.91 -3.19 -10.68
CA ILE A 80 -12.90 -4.07 -11.29
C ILE A 80 -12.75 -5.36 -10.48
N ILE A 81 -12.76 -5.28 -9.13
CA ILE A 81 -12.71 -6.46 -8.26
C ILE A 81 -13.94 -7.37 -8.51
N ALA A 82 -15.12 -6.78 -8.63
CA ALA A 82 -16.36 -7.52 -8.89
C ALA A 82 -16.36 -8.16 -10.29
N GLU A 83 -15.90 -7.44 -11.33
CA GLU A 83 -15.79 -7.95 -12.69
C GLU A 83 -14.76 -9.08 -12.82
N ALA A 84 -13.69 -9.07 -12.04
CA ALA A 84 -12.69 -10.14 -12.04
C ALA A 84 -13.22 -11.47 -11.49
N GLY A 85 -14.33 -11.44 -10.76
CA GLY A 85 -15.01 -12.63 -10.27
C GLY A 85 -14.31 -13.30 -9.08
N ASP A 86 -14.18 -14.64 -9.10
CA ASP A 86 -13.59 -15.38 -7.99
C ASP A 86 -12.06 -15.33 -8.03
N VAL A 87 -11.50 -14.33 -7.39
CA VAL A 87 -10.05 -14.18 -7.18
C VAL A 87 -9.64 -14.82 -5.84
N LYS A 88 -8.38 -15.25 -5.74
CA LYS A 88 -7.85 -15.85 -4.49
C LYS A 88 -7.76 -14.84 -3.37
N PHE A 89 -7.34 -13.61 -3.72
CA PHE A 89 -7.35 -12.49 -2.78
C PHE A 89 -7.66 -11.18 -3.49
N TRP A 90 -8.20 -10.24 -2.76
CA TRP A 90 -8.21 -8.84 -3.15
C TRP A 90 -8.03 -7.97 -1.90
N VAL A 91 -7.37 -6.84 -2.07
CA VAL A 91 -7.09 -5.91 -1.00
C VAL A 91 -7.18 -4.47 -1.48
N ILE A 92 -7.89 -3.63 -0.73
CA ILE A 92 -7.86 -2.16 -0.86
C ILE A 92 -7.00 -1.65 0.29
N GLU A 93 -5.97 -0.88 -0.03
CA GLU A 93 -5.02 -0.29 0.93
C GLU A 93 -5.27 1.21 1.07
N ASN A 94 -5.24 1.73 2.30
CA ASN A 94 -5.22 3.17 2.55
C ASN A 94 -4.63 3.45 3.96
N PRO A 95 -4.16 4.69 4.24
CA PRO A 95 -3.72 5.03 5.59
C PRO A 95 -4.81 4.81 6.65
N ALA A 96 -4.49 4.08 7.72
CA ALA A 96 -5.44 3.77 8.79
C ALA A 96 -5.91 4.99 9.59
N THR A 97 -5.19 6.12 9.48
CA THR A 97 -5.57 7.41 10.08
C THR A 97 -6.52 8.21 9.18
N GLY A 98 -6.79 7.73 7.96
CA GLY A 98 -7.70 8.36 7.01
C GLY A 98 -9.18 8.05 7.30
N ARG A 99 -10.06 8.70 6.51
CA ARG A 99 -11.51 8.60 6.64
C ARG A 99 -12.13 7.52 5.75
N LEU A 100 -11.34 6.73 5.02
CA LEU A 100 -11.90 5.69 4.14
C LEU A 100 -12.74 4.66 4.91
N LYS A 101 -12.41 4.41 6.18
CA LYS A 101 -13.21 3.56 7.08
C LYS A 101 -14.66 4.06 7.29
N ASP A 102 -14.90 5.36 7.14
CA ASP A 102 -16.24 5.94 7.28
C ASP A 102 -17.17 5.46 6.14
N PHE A 103 -16.61 4.99 5.03
CA PHE A 103 -17.29 4.49 3.82
C PHE A 103 -17.24 2.97 3.68
N LEU A 104 -16.11 2.35 3.99
CA LEU A 104 -15.90 0.90 3.83
C LEU A 104 -16.12 0.09 5.12
N GLY A 105 -16.37 0.77 6.26
CA GLY A 105 -16.41 0.14 7.58
C GLY A 105 -15.03 -0.23 8.10
N GLU A 106 -15.00 -1.05 9.16
CA GLU A 106 -13.73 -1.43 9.80
C GLU A 106 -12.86 -2.28 8.87
N PRO A 107 -11.54 -2.00 8.80
CA PRO A 107 -10.63 -2.77 7.98
C PRO A 107 -10.46 -4.20 8.52
N VAL A 108 -10.22 -5.14 7.62
CA VAL A 108 -9.91 -6.55 7.96
C VAL A 108 -8.61 -6.63 8.76
N MET A 109 -7.64 -5.75 8.45
CA MET A 109 -6.35 -5.68 9.12
C MET A 109 -5.82 -4.25 9.15
N THR A 110 -5.15 -3.90 10.26
CA THR A 110 -4.26 -2.73 10.31
C THR A 110 -2.87 -3.18 10.70
N TYR A 111 -1.84 -2.55 10.13
CA TYR A 111 -0.46 -2.86 10.45
C TYR A 111 0.44 -1.63 10.45
N GLU A 112 1.62 -1.80 11.02
CA GLU A 112 2.76 -0.91 10.89
C GLU A 112 3.91 -1.67 10.23
N PRO A 113 4.72 -1.07 9.36
CA PRO A 113 5.86 -1.74 8.72
C PRO A 113 6.82 -2.42 9.71
N TRP A 114 6.98 -1.85 10.89
CA TRP A 114 7.85 -2.41 11.90
C TRP A 114 7.36 -3.76 12.47
N HIS A 115 6.08 -4.09 12.37
CA HIS A 115 5.59 -5.43 12.72
C HIS A 115 6.24 -6.53 11.88
N PHE A 116 6.74 -6.16 10.69
CA PHE A 116 7.39 -7.05 9.73
C PHE A 116 8.91 -6.80 9.61
N GLY A 117 9.45 -5.90 10.45
CA GLY A 117 10.89 -5.64 10.56
C GLY A 117 11.41 -4.41 9.80
N SER A 118 10.56 -3.62 9.15
CA SER A 118 10.95 -2.33 8.56
C SER A 118 10.96 -1.25 9.64
N PRO A 119 12.10 -0.61 9.94
CA PRO A 119 12.25 0.23 11.13
C PRO A 119 11.62 1.62 11.04
N TRP A 120 10.36 1.69 10.61
CA TRP A 120 9.57 2.93 10.55
C TRP A 120 8.07 2.66 10.70
N THR A 121 7.32 3.73 10.89
CA THR A 121 5.86 3.72 10.96
C THR A 121 5.25 4.23 9.65
N LYS A 122 4.20 3.56 9.21
CA LYS A 122 3.23 3.95 8.17
C LYS A 122 1.96 3.15 8.46
N ARG A 123 1.16 3.63 9.42
CA ARG A 123 -0.02 2.89 9.86
C ARG A 123 -1.01 2.73 8.70
N THR A 124 -1.14 1.52 8.25
CA THR A 124 -1.88 1.13 7.04
C THR A 124 -3.08 0.27 7.40
N ALA A 125 -4.18 0.47 6.70
CA ALA A 125 -5.42 -0.30 6.81
C ALA A 125 -5.68 -1.05 5.51
N LEU A 126 -6.16 -2.27 5.63
CA LEU A 126 -6.48 -3.19 4.54
C LEU A 126 -7.91 -3.66 4.66
N TRP A 127 -8.68 -3.49 3.59
CA TRP A 127 -10.00 -4.05 3.39
C TRP A 127 -9.93 -5.11 2.30
N GLY A 128 -10.68 -6.22 2.44
CA GLY A 128 -10.68 -7.23 1.39
C GLY A 128 -10.85 -8.66 1.85
N LYS A 129 -10.57 -9.57 0.93
CA LYS A 129 -10.56 -11.03 1.13
C LYS A 129 -9.11 -11.51 0.97
N PHE A 130 -8.43 -11.84 2.04
CA PHE A 130 -7.05 -12.31 2.04
C PHE A 130 -6.70 -13.03 3.35
N ASN A 131 -5.66 -13.86 3.33
CA ASN A 131 -5.07 -14.42 4.55
C ASN A 131 -4.19 -13.36 5.21
N LYS A 132 -4.38 -13.12 6.51
CA LYS A 132 -3.59 -12.14 7.27
C LYS A 132 -2.16 -12.65 7.46
N PRO A 133 -1.13 -11.90 7.02
CA PRO A 133 0.25 -12.25 7.33
C PRO A 133 0.52 -12.16 8.84
N GLU A 134 1.34 -13.07 9.34
CA GLU A 134 1.75 -13.07 10.75
C GLU A 134 2.76 -11.96 11.03
N ARG A 135 2.59 -11.29 12.17
CA ARG A 135 3.53 -10.28 12.63
C ARG A 135 4.77 -10.95 13.19
N ILE A 136 5.94 -10.54 12.71
CA ILE A 136 7.24 -11.05 13.17
C ILE A 136 7.63 -10.39 14.49
N TYR A 137 7.36 -9.09 14.64
CA TYR A 137 7.72 -8.31 15.82
C TYR A 137 6.46 -7.81 16.53
N GLN A 138 6.43 -8.01 17.85
CA GLN A 138 5.37 -7.51 18.73
C GLN A 138 5.78 -6.25 19.49
N LYS A 139 7.08 -5.98 19.60
CA LYS A 139 7.65 -4.81 20.29
C LYS A 139 8.60 -4.08 19.36
N TRP A 140 8.54 -2.75 19.40
CA TRP A 140 9.42 -1.90 18.59
C TRP A 140 10.91 -2.08 18.93
N GLU A 141 11.19 -2.34 20.21
CA GLU A 141 12.53 -2.49 20.74
C GLU A 141 13.29 -3.66 20.08
N ASP A 142 12.57 -4.70 19.70
CA ASP A 142 13.11 -5.92 19.07
C ASP A 142 13.39 -5.76 17.57
N VAL A 143 12.87 -4.70 16.95
CA VAL A 143 13.05 -4.46 15.51
C VAL A 143 14.47 -3.97 15.23
N PRO A 144 15.21 -4.59 14.28
CA PRO A 144 16.52 -4.07 13.85
C PRO A 144 16.40 -2.62 13.37
N LYS A 145 17.24 -1.74 13.91
CA LYS A 145 17.22 -0.31 13.58
C LYS A 145 18.08 -0.03 12.35
N LEU A 146 17.69 1.00 11.62
CA LEU A 146 18.44 1.49 10.45
C LEU A 146 18.90 2.93 10.72
N ALA A 147 20.20 3.14 10.65
CA ALA A 147 20.79 4.47 10.80
C ALA A 147 20.39 5.39 9.63
N GLY A 148 20.39 6.69 9.85
CA GLY A 148 20.12 7.69 8.82
C GLY A 148 18.64 7.94 8.50
N LEU A 149 17.72 7.25 9.15
CA LEU A 149 16.29 7.56 9.00
C LEU A 149 15.92 8.86 9.76
N TYR A 150 15.19 9.73 9.08
CA TYR A 150 14.69 10.94 9.72
C TYR A 150 13.64 10.59 10.80
N GLN A 151 13.88 11.10 11.98
CA GLN A 151 12.96 11.00 13.11
C GLN A 151 12.57 12.40 13.57
N ARG A 152 11.28 12.65 13.71
CA ARG A 152 10.80 13.93 14.24
C ARG A 152 11.22 14.11 15.69
N PRO A 153 11.60 15.35 16.11
CA PRO A 153 11.82 15.65 17.51
C PRO A 153 10.64 15.17 18.38
N ASN A 154 10.94 14.62 19.54
CA ASN A 154 9.96 14.11 20.51
C ASN A 154 9.07 12.96 20.03
N ARG A 155 9.48 12.24 18.97
CA ARG A 155 8.83 11.00 18.50
C ARG A 155 9.77 9.82 18.65
N GLY A 156 9.25 8.72 19.23
CA GLY A 156 10.06 7.53 19.51
C GLY A 156 10.37 6.66 18.28
N LYS A 157 9.76 6.94 17.13
CA LYS A 157 9.90 6.10 15.91
C LYS A 157 10.02 6.96 14.65
N PRO A 158 10.90 6.62 13.72
CA PRO A 158 10.87 7.20 12.38
C PRO A 158 9.50 6.98 11.72
N SER A 159 9.06 7.92 10.89
CA SER A 159 7.79 7.76 10.17
C SER A 159 7.96 8.14 8.70
N LEU A 160 7.59 7.21 7.82
CA LEU A 160 7.69 7.40 6.37
C LEU A 160 6.95 8.65 5.88
N ALA A 161 5.83 8.99 6.55
CA ALA A 161 5.03 10.18 6.21
C ALA A 161 5.79 11.51 6.32
N PHE A 162 6.91 11.56 7.04
CA PHE A 162 7.73 12.75 7.24
C PHE A 162 9.13 12.66 6.62
N MET A 163 9.41 11.57 5.91
CA MET A 163 10.68 11.42 5.21
C MET A 163 10.59 12.03 3.80
N HIS A 164 11.75 12.47 3.31
CA HIS A 164 11.94 12.94 1.94
C HIS A 164 12.35 11.77 1.04
N LYS A 165 12.08 11.85 -0.27
CA LYS A 165 12.42 10.80 -1.24
C LYS A 165 13.90 10.41 -1.27
N SER A 166 14.80 11.32 -0.87
CA SER A 166 16.23 10.99 -0.75
C SER A 166 16.52 9.85 0.22
N HIS A 167 15.61 9.56 1.16
CA HIS A 167 15.75 8.42 2.08
C HIS A 167 15.57 7.06 1.37
N ALA A 168 15.05 7.03 0.13
CA ALA A 168 15.03 5.81 -0.66
C ALA A 168 16.43 5.20 -0.85
N LYS A 169 17.46 6.05 -0.90
CA LYS A 169 18.86 5.62 -1.00
C LYS A 169 19.41 5.00 0.30
N VAL A 170 18.81 5.34 1.44
CA VAL A 170 19.21 4.85 2.78
C VAL A 170 18.45 3.59 3.14
N ILE A 171 17.27 3.39 2.57
CA ILE A 171 16.39 2.25 2.85
C ILE A 171 16.65 1.16 1.80
N PRO A 172 17.38 0.06 2.14
CA PRO A 172 17.79 -0.93 1.15
C PRO A 172 16.60 -1.56 0.39
N GLU A 173 15.49 -1.77 1.07
CA GLU A 173 14.28 -2.35 0.47
C GLU A 173 13.59 -1.41 -0.55
N PHE A 174 13.97 -0.14 -0.59
CA PHE A 174 13.46 0.85 -1.54
C PHE A 174 14.44 1.17 -2.69
N ALA A 175 15.64 0.59 -2.68
CA ALA A 175 16.66 0.88 -3.68
C ALA A 175 16.24 0.54 -5.13
N ALA A 176 15.31 -0.42 -5.29
CA ALA A 176 14.77 -0.80 -6.61
C ALA A 176 13.69 0.17 -7.13
N PHE A 177 13.18 1.05 -6.27
CA PHE A 177 12.13 2.00 -6.62
C PHE A 177 12.74 3.40 -6.65
N ASN A 178 12.83 4.03 -7.80
CA ASN A 178 13.33 5.41 -7.95
C ASN A 178 12.16 6.39 -7.89
N PRO A 179 11.63 6.76 -6.72
CA PRO A 179 10.46 7.62 -6.62
C PRO A 179 10.80 9.04 -7.09
N ASP A 180 9.98 9.58 -8.00
CA ASP A 180 10.17 10.91 -8.59
C ASP A 180 9.76 12.03 -7.63
N SER A 181 8.93 11.72 -6.64
CA SER A 181 8.38 12.67 -5.68
C SER A 181 8.34 12.11 -4.25
N ASP A 182 8.21 13.01 -3.27
CA ASP A 182 7.97 12.63 -1.87
C ASP A 182 6.65 11.89 -1.69
N MET A 183 5.64 12.21 -2.50
CA MET A 183 4.35 11.55 -2.47
C MET A 183 4.49 10.11 -2.92
N GLU A 184 5.19 9.87 -4.01
CA GLU A 184 5.44 8.53 -4.53
C GLU A 184 6.32 7.71 -3.55
N PHE A 185 7.38 8.32 -3.00
CA PHE A 185 8.19 7.68 -1.96
C PHE A 185 7.34 7.25 -0.75
N ARG A 186 6.45 8.13 -0.28
CA ARG A 186 5.57 7.84 0.87
C ARG A 186 4.47 6.83 0.54
N SER A 187 4.17 6.60 -0.74
CA SER A 187 3.23 5.56 -1.18
C SER A 187 3.86 4.17 -1.16
N LEU A 188 5.18 4.04 -1.22
CA LEU A 188 5.85 2.74 -1.24
C LEU A 188 5.42 1.84 -0.08
N CYS A 189 5.16 0.59 -0.41
CA CYS A 189 4.94 -0.48 0.56
C CYS A 189 6.25 -0.97 1.14
N SER A 190 6.28 -1.29 2.44
CA SER A 190 7.38 -2.03 3.03
C SER A 190 7.55 -3.37 2.32
N GLN A 191 8.75 -3.65 1.80
CA GLN A 191 9.00 -4.90 1.09
C GLN A 191 8.97 -6.11 2.03
N LYS A 192 9.25 -5.92 3.31
CA LYS A 192 9.11 -6.97 4.32
C LYS A 192 7.63 -7.32 4.57
N PHE A 193 6.74 -6.31 4.59
CA PHE A 193 5.30 -6.58 4.64
C PHE A 193 4.81 -7.21 3.33
N ALA A 194 5.23 -6.68 2.17
CA ALA A 194 4.83 -7.22 0.87
C ALA A 194 5.22 -8.70 0.72
N GLN A 195 6.42 -9.08 1.18
CA GLN A 195 6.88 -10.46 1.21
C GLN A 195 6.02 -11.34 2.14
N ALA A 196 5.75 -10.88 3.36
CA ALA A 196 4.90 -11.61 4.30
C ALA A 196 3.46 -11.77 3.77
N PHE A 197 2.95 -10.76 3.05
CA PHE A 197 1.64 -10.85 2.40
C PHE A 197 1.64 -11.89 1.29
N PHE A 198 2.67 -11.93 0.46
CA PHE A 198 2.85 -12.95 -0.58
C PHE A 198 2.89 -14.37 0.03
N GLU A 199 3.66 -14.59 1.08
CA GLU A 199 3.79 -15.87 1.77
C GLU A 199 2.46 -16.37 2.35
N ALA A 200 1.62 -15.46 2.81
CA ALA A 200 0.28 -15.78 3.30
C ALA A 200 -0.76 -15.98 2.18
N ASN A 201 -0.50 -15.48 0.97
CA ASN A 201 -1.41 -15.47 -0.18
C ASN A 201 -0.70 -15.84 -1.50
N PRO A 202 0.01 -17.00 -1.56
CA PRO A 202 0.85 -17.39 -2.69
C PRO A 202 0.03 -17.82 -3.91
#